data_9ff77e3678164fa14520a352007a4e84
#
_entry.id   9ff77e3678164fa14520a352007a4e84
#
_cell.length_a   1.000
_cell.length_b   1.000
_cell.length_c   1.000
_cell.angle_alpha   90.00
_cell.angle_beta   90.00
_cell.angle_gamma   90.00
#
_symmetry.space_group_name_H-M   'P 1'
#
loop_
_entity.id
_entity.type
_entity.pdbx_description
1 polymer ?
#
loop_
_entity_poly.entity_id
_entity_poly.type
_entity_poly.pdbx_seq_one_letter_code
_entity_poly.pdbx_strand_id
1 'polypeptide(L)'
;LSPLLRQNTLHDTTRLLYSSTLRLVLVLLHDFPEYLAEYHQSLCDVIPSICIQLRNLVLCAYPRPLRMPDPFGAGLRLVTWPDPKFMPTMHYDAQAIVRALSPTPDVLERLDELVHTGQAPTGTGRMLADAFASPNAPDTGRYNEILINAAVLYVAHTTLQSTKNHLLANRSVHDPLVELYHAVLPEIEPEGRYLML
;
A
#
# COMPACT_ATOMS: atom_id res chain seq x y z
N LEU A 1 5.85 13.57 -15.83
CA LEU A 1 5.11 12.68 -16.74
C LEU A 1 3.69 12.41 -16.24
N SER A 2 3.48 12.08 -14.96
CA SER A 2 2.17 11.76 -14.38
C SER A 2 1.06 12.78 -14.71
N PRO A 3 1.25 14.13 -14.54
CA PRO A 3 0.21 15.09 -14.90
C PRO A 3 -0.15 15.08 -16.39
N LEU A 4 0.81 14.76 -17.28
CA LEU A 4 0.60 14.71 -18.72
C LEU A 4 -0.18 13.46 -19.14
N LEU A 5 -0.01 12.36 -18.41
CA LEU A 5 -0.70 11.09 -18.69
C LEU A 5 -2.17 11.11 -18.24
N ARG A 6 -2.57 12.06 -17.40
CA ARG A 6 -3.96 12.26 -16.98
C ARG A 6 -4.81 13.07 -17.97
N GLN A 7 -4.20 13.58 -19.03
CA GLN A 7 -4.91 14.34 -20.07
C GLN A 7 -5.60 13.39 -21.06
N ASN A 8 -6.81 13.75 -21.51
CA ASN A 8 -7.58 12.95 -22.45
C ASN A 8 -6.93 12.84 -23.83
N THR A 9 -6.04 13.77 -24.19
CA THR A 9 -5.30 13.78 -25.46
C THR A 9 -3.80 13.73 -25.17
N LEU A 10 -3.15 12.65 -25.63
CA LEU A 10 -1.71 12.51 -25.51
C LEU A 10 -1.02 13.07 -26.75
N HIS A 11 -0.19 14.09 -26.54
CA HIS A 11 0.70 14.60 -27.58
C HIS A 11 1.79 13.59 -27.94
N ASP A 12 2.34 13.65 -29.14
CA ASP A 12 3.37 12.71 -29.63
C ASP A 12 4.62 12.71 -28.75
N THR A 13 5.00 13.87 -28.21
CA THR A 13 6.09 13.99 -27.24
C THR A 13 5.82 13.23 -25.94
N THR A 14 4.58 13.27 -25.43
CA THR A 14 4.16 12.53 -24.24
C THR A 14 4.16 11.01 -24.50
N ARG A 15 3.71 10.60 -25.69
CA ARG A 15 3.75 9.18 -26.11
C ARG A 15 5.19 8.67 -26.21
N LEU A 16 6.09 9.46 -26.79
CA LEU A 16 7.49 9.11 -26.90
C LEU A 16 8.13 8.98 -25.50
N LEU A 17 7.84 9.94 -24.63
CA LEU A 17 8.36 9.92 -23.25
C LEU A 17 7.82 8.72 -22.47
N TYR A 18 6.54 8.39 -22.60
CA TYR A 18 5.93 7.22 -21.98
C TYR A 18 6.57 5.91 -22.48
N SER A 19 6.74 5.76 -23.82
CA SER A 19 7.40 4.61 -24.40
C SER A 19 8.84 4.45 -23.95
N SER A 20 9.55 5.56 -23.77
CA SER A 20 10.92 5.56 -23.24
C SER A 20 10.94 5.17 -21.75
N THR A 21 9.97 5.63 -20.97
CA THR A 21 9.80 5.22 -19.57
C THR A 21 9.51 3.73 -19.44
N LEU A 22 8.63 3.18 -20.29
CA LEU A 22 8.36 1.74 -20.33
C LEU A 22 9.63 0.93 -20.62
N ARG A 23 10.43 1.37 -21.60
CA ARG A 23 11.72 0.71 -21.90
C ARG A 23 12.69 0.78 -20.73
N LEU A 24 12.78 1.92 -20.06
CA LEU A 24 13.62 2.08 -18.88
C LEU A 24 13.18 1.11 -17.77
N VAL A 25 11.87 1.03 -17.47
CA VAL A 25 11.36 0.11 -16.44
C VAL A 25 11.59 -1.35 -16.84
N LEU A 26 11.50 -1.71 -18.14
CA LEU A 26 11.85 -3.05 -18.62
C LEU A 26 13.33 -3.38 -18.39
N VAL A 27 14.24 -2.41 -18.61
CA VAL A 27 15.67 -2.60 -18.31
C VAL A 27 15.88 -2.76 -16.80
N LEU A 28 15.21 -1.95 -15.98
CA LEU A 28 15.28 -2.09 -14.53
C LEU A 28 14.73 -3.44 -14.06
N LEU A 29 13.63 -3.91 -14.65
CA LEU A 29 13.06 -5.22 -14.34
C LEU A 29 14.01 -6.37 -14.68
N HIS A 30 14.74 -6.23 -15.79
CA HIS A 30 15.71 -7.24 -16.23
C HIS A 30 16.99 -7.19 -15.39
N ASP A 31 17.57 -6.01 -15.17
CA ASP A 31 18.90 -5.85 -14.59
C ASP A 31 18.87 -5.70 -13.05
N PHE A 32 17.84 -5.02 -12.52
CA PHE A 32 17.71 -4.65 -11.11
C PHE A 32 16.29 -4.92 -10.55
N PRO A 33 15.76 -6.15 -10.64
CA PRO A 33 14.41 -6.46 -10.18
C PRO A 33 14.24 -6.19 -8.67
N GLU A 34 15.32 -6.32 -7.89
CA GLU A 34 15.33 -6.02 -6.46
C GLU A 34 14.96 -4.56 -6.17
N TYR A 35 15.46 -3.64 -6.98
CA TYR A 35 15.13 -2.21 -6.86
C TYR A 35 13.63 -1.96 -7.07
N LEU A 36 13.06 -2.53 -8.13
CA LEU A 36 11.62 -2.38 -8.39
C LEU A 36 10.77 -3.02 -7.30
N ALA A 37 11.18 -4.19 -6.79
CA ALA A 37 10.48 -4.88 -5.71
C ALA A 37 10.53 -4.08 -4.39
N GLU A 38 11.67 -3.46 -4.07
CA GLU A 38 11.86 -2.66 -2.86
C GLU A 38 11.05 -1.35 -2.91
N TYR A 39 11.06 -0.66 -4.06
CA TYR A 39 10.46 0.66 -4.22
C TYR A 39 9.08 0.62 -4.93
N HIS A 40 8.46 -0.57 -5.08
CA HIS A 40 7.22 -0.73 -5.85
C HIS A 40 6.11 0.21 -5.39
N GLN A 41 5.95 0.41 -4.08
CA GLN A 41 4.92 1.28 -3.55
C GLN A 41 5.13 2.74 -3.98
N SER A 42 6.31 3.32 -3.71
CA SER A 42 6.61 4.70 -4.09
C SER A 42 6.49 4.94 -5.59
N LEU A 43 6.83 3.92 -6.40
CA LEU A 43 6.67 3.98 -7.85
C LEU A 43 5.20 3.95 -8.26
N CYS A 44 4.40 3.06 -7.65
CA CYS A 44 2.97 2.94 -7.94
C CYS A 44 2.17 4.17 -7.48
N ASP A 45 2.58 4.85 -6.40
CA ASP A 45 1.95 6.10 -5.94
C ASP A 45 2.11 7.25 -6.95
N VAL A 46 3.23 7.26 -7.68
CA VAL A 46 3.50 8.28 -8.71
C VAL A 46 2.89 7.93 -10.07
N ILE A 47 2.74 6.64 -10.38
CA ILE A 47 2.20 6.16 -11.65
C ILE A 47 0.67 6.24 -11.61
N PRO A 48 0.00 6.98 -12.54
CA PRO A 48 -1.46 7.01 -12.61
C PRO A 48 -2.07 5.61 -12.71
N SER A 49 -3.21 5.38 -12.06
CA SER A 49 -3.93 4.09 -12.04
C SER A 49 -4.30 3.61 -13.45
N ILE A 50 -4.59 4.53 -14.37
CA ILE A 50 -4.86 4.23 -15.80
C ILE A 50 -3.65 3.67 -16.56
N CYS A 51 -2.42 3.85 -16.03
CA CYS A 51 -1.20 3.34 -16.65
C CYS A 51 -0.92 1.89 -16.23
N ILE A 52 -1.90 1.00 -16.43
CA ILE A 52 -1.90 -0.39 -15.98
C ILE A 52 -0.63 -1.14 -16.42
N GLN A 53 -0.20 -0.97 -17.67
CA GLN A 53 1.00 -1.63 -18.18
C GLN A 53 2.25 -1.26 -17.40
N LEU A 54 2.44 0.02 -17.10
CA LEU A 54 3.61 0.49 -16.36
C LEU A 54 3.56 0.01 -14.90
N ARG A 55 2.39 0.05 -14.27
CA ARG A 55 2.20 -0.48 -12.91
C ARG A 55 2.49 -1.98 -12.84
N ASN A 56 1.97 -2.76 -13.79
CA ASN A 56 2.19 -4.19 -13.86
C ASN A 56 3.67 -4.55 -14.02
N LEU A 57 4.44 -3.78 -14.80
CA LEU A 57 5.90 -3.99 -14.91
C LEU A 57 6.61 -3.80 -13.57
N VAL A 58 6.19 -2.81 -12.78
CA VAL A 58 6.75 -2.60 -11.43
C VAL A 58 6.35 -3.75 -10.50
N LEU A 59 5.05 -4.12 -10.50
CA LEU A 59 4.51 -5.12 -9.57
C LEU A 59 4.91 -6.57 -9.89
N CYS A 60 5.33 -6.85 -11.13
CA CYS A 60 5.84 -8.18 -11.47
C CYS A 60 7.32 -8.39 -11.11
N ALA A 61 7.99 -7.37 -10.57
CA ALA A 61 9.37 -7.48 -10.16
C ALA A 61 9.51 -8.43 -8.96
N TYR A 62 10.45 -9.37 -9.08
CA TYR A 62 10.72 -10.33 -8.03
C TYR A 62 12.23 -10.47 -7.81
N PRO A 63 12.72 -10.38 -6.57
CA PRO A 63 14.15 -10.46 -6.28
C PRO A 63 14.74 -11.81 -6.71
N ARG A 64 15.84 -11.80 -7.46
CA ARG A 64 16.50 -13.00 -7.99
C ARG A 64 16.89 -14.05 -6.95
N PRO A 65 17.37 -13.68 -5.74
CA PRO A 65 17.74 -14.65 -4.73
C PRO A 65 16.55 -15.36 -4.10
N LEU A 66 15.33 -14.81 -4.26
CA LEU A 66 14.12 -15.40 -3.72
C LEU A 66 13.54 -16.42 -4.68
N ARG A 67 13.17 -17.59 -4.14
CA ARG A 67 12.40 -18.60 -4.87
C ARG A 67 10.98 -18.60 -4.37
N MET A 68 10.04 -18.39 -5.28
CA MET A 68 8.64 -18.57 -4.95
C MET A 68 8.36 -20.02 -4.63
N PRO A 69 7.71 -20.33 -3.48
CA PRO A 69 7.23 -21.69 -3.22
C PRO A 69 6.22 -22.10 -4.29
N ASP A 70 6.23 -23.37 -4.69
CA ASP A 70 5.25 -23.90 -5.62
C ASP A 70 3.84 -23.80 -5.00
N PRO A 71 2.93 -23.00 -5.57
CA PRO A 71 1.58 -22.82 -5.02
C PRO A 71 0.73 -24.12 -5.07
N PHE A 72 1.12 -25.08 -5.90
CA PHE A 72 0.48 -26.39 -6.03
C PHE A 72 1.21 -27.50 -5.28
N GLY A 73 2.33 -27.17 -4.64
CA GLY A 73 3.13 -28.13 -3.87
C GLY A 73 2.41 -28.58 -2.61
N ALA A 74 2.44 -29.88 -2.33
CA ALA A 74 1.84 -30.46 -1.12
C ALA A 74 2.41 -29.94 0.22
N GLY A 75 3.52 -29.19 0.16
CA GLY A 75 4.23 -28.60 1.30
C GLY A 75 3.98 -27.11 1.52
N LEU A 76 3.05 -26.48 0.80
CA LEU A 76 2.73 -25.07 1.01
C LEU A 76 2.06 -24.87 2.37
N ARG A 77 2.88 -24.77 3.39
CA ARG A 77 2.43 -24.36 4.72
C ARG A 77 2.78 -22.90 4.89
N LEU A 78 1.80 -22.06 5.15
CA LEU A 78 1.99 -20.64 5.49
C LEU A 78 2.98 -20.42 6.66
N VAL A 79 3.19 -21.48 7.47
CA VAL A 79 4.12 -21.49 8.60
C VAL A 79 5.59 -21.69 8.19
N THR A 80 5.87 -22.14 6.98
CA THR A 80 7.23 -22.38 6.49
C THR A 80 7.68 -21.38 5.43
N TRP A 81 7.30 -20.12 5.62
CA TRP A 81 7.83 -19.02 4.80
C TRP A 81 9.36 -18.96 4.91
N PRO A 82 10.05 -18.64 3.82
CA PRO A 82 11.50 -18.55 3.82
C PRO A 82 11.99 -17.64 4.95
N ASP A 83 13.17 -17.93 5.44
CA ASP A 83 13.86 -17.13 6.45
C ASP A 83 13.65 -15.63 6.17
N PRO A 84 13.21 -14.84 7.16
CA PRO A 84 13.00 -13.41 7.02
C PRO A 84 14.15 -12.64 6.35
N LYS A 85 15.35 -13.19 6.37
CA LYS A 85 16.53 -12.65 5.68
C LYS A 85 16.40 -12.63 4.15
N PHE A 86 15.55 -13.47 3.59
CA PHE A 86 15.33 -13.56 2.14
C PHE A 86 14.02 -12.94 1.68
N MET A 87 13.25 -12.34 2.60
CA MET A 87 12.04 -11.63 2.22
C MET A 87 12.39 -10.28 1.58
N PRO A 88 11.70 -9.89 0.49
CA PRO A 88 11.89 -8.57 -0.08
C PRO A 88 11.56 -7.50 0.96
N THR A 89 12.46 -6.56 1.12
CA THR A 89 12.23 -5.38 1.96
C THR A 89 11.43 -4.37 1.15
N MET A 90 10.32 -3.91 1.70
CA MET A 90 9.58 -2.81 1.12
C MET A 90 10.14 -1.49 1.68
N HIS A 91 10.55 -0.63 0.79
CA HIS A 91 10.92 0.75 1.16
C HIS A 91 9.67 1.63 1.13
N TYR A 92 9.36 2.26 2.23
CA TYR A 92 8.31 3.27 2.34
C TYR A 92 8.84 4.49 3.09
N ASP A 93 8.36 5.66 2.68
CA ASP A 93 8.70 6.92 3.34
C ASP A 93 7.69 7.20 4.46
N ALA A 94 8.11 6.98 5.72
CA ALA A 94 7.28 7.25 6.89
C ALA A 94 6.80 8.73 6.94
N GLN A 95 7.59 9.66 6.44
CA GLN A 95 7.18 11.06 6.36
C GLN A 95 6.11 11.29 5.29
N ALA A 96 6.13 10.53 4.19
CA ALA A 96 5.08 10.59 3.18
C ALA A 96 3.74 10.10 3.74
N ILE A 97 3.75 9.05 4.56
CA ILE A 97 2.55 8.56 5.25
C ILE A 97 1.96 9.66 6.15
N VAL A 98 2.77 10.26 7.00
CA VAL A 98 2.31 11.33 7.91
C VAL A 98 1.80 12.55 7.11
N ARG A 99 2.51 12.93 6.02
CA ARG A 99 2.05 14.02 5.14
C ARG A 99 0.71 13.73 4.47
N ALA A 100 0.46 12.48 4.08
CA ALA A 100 -0.81 12.08 3.47
C ALA A 100 -1.99 12.14 4.48
N LEU A 101 -1.72 11.88 5.76
CA LEU A 101 -2.70 11.95 6.85
C LEU A 101 -2.88 13.36 7.42
N SER A 102 -1.90 14.26 7.23
CA SER A 102 -1.92 15.63 7.78
C SER A 102 -3.18 16.46 7.43
N PRO A 103 -3.79 16.33 6.22
CA PRO A 103 -5.02 17.06 5.89
C PRO A 103 -6.25 16.58 6.68
N THR A 104 -6.17 15.41 7.32
CA THR A 104 -7.27 14.76 8.05
C THR A 104 -6.85 14.44 9.49
N PRO A 105 -6.72 15.45 10.37
CA PRO A 105 -6.24 15.23 11.74
C PRO A 105 -7.14 14.28 12.54
N ASP A 106 -8.45 14.33 12.31
CA ASP A 106 -9.41 13.43 12.98
C ASP A 106 -9.16 11.96 12.64
N VAL A 107 -8.76 11.67 11.39
CA VAL A 107 -8.36 10.32 10.96
C VAL A 107 -7.11 9.89 11.71
N LEU A 108 -6.09 10.74 11.77
CA LEU A 108 -4.84 10.43 12.45
C LEU A 108 -5.06 10.16 13.94
N GLU A 109 -5.85 10.99 14.63
CA GLU A 109 -6.19 10.82 16.04
C GLU A 109 -6.88 9.47 16.31
N ARG A 110 -7.81 9.06 15.43
CA ARG A 110 -8.50 7.77 15.54
C ARG A 110 -7.58 6.58 15.29
N LEU A 111 -6.65 6.71 14.35
CA LEU A 111 -5.65 5.67 14.10
C LEU A 111 -4.65 5.55 15.27
N ASP A 112 -4.28 6.66 15.88
CA ASP A 112 -3.45 6.67 17.08
C ASP A 112 -4.14 5.98 18.26
N GLU A 113 -5.40 6.31 18.51
CA GLU A 113 -6.19 5.69 19.54
C GLU A 113 -6.32 4.17 19.34
N LEU A 114 -6.58 3.74 18.08
CA LEU A 114 -6.63 2.34 17.70
C LEU A 114 -5.31 1.62 17.97
N VAL A 115 -4.18 2.20 17.59
CA VAL A 115 -2.85 1.59 17.82
C VAL A 115 -2.52 1.49 19.29
N HIS A 116 -2.86 2.52 20.07
CA HIS A 116 -2.56 2.53 21.50
C HIS A 116 -3.45 1.60 22.33
N THR A 117 -4.74 1.52 22.01
CA THR A 117 -5.71 0.70 22.76
C THR A 117 -5.81 -0.72 22.22
N GLY A 118 -5.46 -0.96 20.97
CA GLY A 118 -5.68 -2.24 20.27
C GLY A 118 -7.15 -2.52 19.95
N GLN A 119 -8.03 -1.54 20.11
CA GLN A 119 -9.47 -1.66 19.83
C GLN A 119 -9.96 -0.42 19.09
N ALA A 120 -10.84 -0.64 18.11
CA ALA A 120 -11.45 0.47 17.39
C ALA A 120 -12.57 1.11 18.24
N PRO A 121 -12.49 2.40 18.59
CA PRO A 121 -13.59 3.10 19.24
C PRO A 121 -14.88 3.02 18.43
N THR A 122 -16.02 3.11 19.12
CA THR A 122 -17.34 3.07 18.46
C THR A 122 -17.46 4.18 17.41
N GLY A 123 -17.87 3.83 16.19
CA GLY A 123 -18.04 4.78 15.09
C GLY A 123 -16.78 5.06 14.27
N THR A 124 -15.62 4.53 14.67
CA THR A 124 -14.36 4.71 13.90
C THR A 124 -14.48 4.19 12.48
N GLY A 125 -15.09 3.01 12.28
CA GLY A 125 -15.25 2.42 10.95
C GLY A 125 -16.02 3.35 10.01
N ARG A 126 -17.15 3.88 10.44
CA ARG A 126 -17.97 4.79 9.64
C ARG A 126 -17.24 6.10 9.35
N MET A 127 -16.61 6.69 10.36
CA MET A 127 -15.84 7.93 10.19
C MET A 127 -14.69 7.76 9.19
N LEU A 128 -13.96 6.64 9.26
CA LEU A 128 -12.90 6.33 8.31
C LEU A 128 -13.45 6.06 6.91
N ALA A 129 -14.57 5.32 6.79
CA ALA A 129 -15.23 5.07 5.52
C ALA A 129 -15.67 6.38 4.84
N ASP A 130 -16.26 7.30 5.60
CA ASP A 130 -16.68 8.62 5.12
C ASP A 130 -15.44 9.48 4.71
N ALA A 131 -14.34 9.41 5.44
CA ALA A 131 -13.11 10.11 5.12
C ALA A 131 -12.41 9.54 3.86
N PHE A 132 -12.49 8.23 3.66
CA PHE A 132 -11.94 7.56 2.48
C PHE A 132 -12.76 7.82 1.23
N ALA A 133 -14.08 8.00 1.38
CA ALA A 133 -14.97 8.39 0.29
C ALA A 133 -14.73 9.87 -0.04
N SER A 134 -14.05 10.14 -1.14
CA SER A 134 -13.79 11.52 -1.58
C SER A 134 -14.43 11.81 -2.93
N PRO A 135 -15.44 12.71 -2.98
CA PRO A 135 -16.01 13.15 -4.25
C PRO A 135 -15.04 13.93 -5.13
N ASN A 136 -13.91 14.37 -4.57
CA ASN A 136 -12.86 15.15 -5.24
C ASN A 136 -11.55 14.40 -5.37
N ALA A 137 -11.56 13.06 -5.34
CA ALA A 137 -10.34 12.28 -5.56
C ALA A 137 -9.69 12.67 -6.90
N PRO A 138 -8.38 12.91 -6.94
CA PRO A 138 -7.67 13.39 -8.13
C PRO A 138 -7.68 12.40 -9.29
N ASP A 139 -7.94 11.13 -9.03
CA ASP A 139 -8.22 10.10 -10.00
C ASP A 139 -9.70 9.72 -9.88
N THR A 140 -10.42 9.69 -10.95
CA THR A 140 -11.82 9.39 -11.24
C THR A 140 -12.53 8.33 -10.37
N GLY A 141 -11.95 7.91 -9.25
CA GLY A 141 -12.47 6.96 -8.29
C GLY A 141 -13.31 7.62 -7.20
N ARG A 142 -14.22 6.83 -6.58
CA ARG A 142 -15.03 7.26 -5.44
C ARG A 142 -14.23 7.41 -4.14
N TYR A 143 -12.98 6.92 -4.12
CA TYR A 143 -12.16 6.78 -2.93
C TYR A 143 -10.80 7.48 -3.09
N ASN A 144 -10.28 7.99 -1.98
CA ASN A 144 -8.94 8.53 -1.89
C ASN A 144 -7.93 7.40 -1.58
N GLU A 145 -7.40 6.78 -2.64
CA GLU A 145 -6.43 5.67 -2.54
C GLU A 145 -5.20 6.05 -1.69
N ILE A 146 -4.72 7.28 -1.80
CA ILE A 146 -3.55 7.76 -1.05
C ILE A 146 -3.84 7.76 0.45
N LEU A 147 -5.04 8.21 0.84
CA LEU A 147 -5.44 8.25 2.25
C LEU A 147 -5.65 6.84 2.81
N ILE A 148 -6.29 5.94 2.04
CA ILE A 148 -6.47 4.54 2.42
C ILE A 148 -5.12 3.87 2.66
N ASN A 149 -4.21 3.97 1.68
CA ASN A 149 -2.86 3.40 1.79
C ASN A 149 -2.10 3.97 2.98
N ALA A 150 -2.17 5.28 3.18
CA ALA A 150 -1.51 5.95 4.30
C ALA A 150 -2.05 5.47 5.65
N ALA A 151 -3.37 5.29 5.78
CA ALA A 151 -3.99 4.81 7.01
C ALA A 151 -3.58 3.37 7.36
N VAL A 152 -3.64 2.46 6.37
CA VAL A 152 -3.23 1.05 6.55
C VAL A 152 -1.74 0.97 6.92
N LEU A 153 -0.88 1.66 6.19
CA LEU A 153 0.56 1.67 6.43
C LEU A 153 0.92 2.30 7.77
N TYR A 154 0.21 3.35 8.17
CA TYR A 154 0.41 3.99 9.46
C TYR A 154 0.18 3.01 10.62
N VAL A 155 -0.96 2.33 10.62
CA VAL A 155 -1.29 1.34 11.65
C VAL A 155 -0.29 0.19 11.63
N ALA A 156 0.02 -0.37 10.45
CA ALA A 156 0.97 -1.46 10.31
C ALA A 156 2.36 -1.07 10.82
N HIS A 157 2.89 0.08 10.37
CA HIS A 157 4.21 0.57 10.76
C HIS A 157 4.31 0.85 12.26
N THR A 158 3.36 1.60 12.82
CA THR A 158 3.37 1.97 14.24
C THR A 158 3.23 0.74 15.13
N THR A 159 2.40 -0.23 14.71
CA THR A 159 2.26 -1.52 15.39
C THR A 159 3.58 -2.31 15.38
N LEU A 160 4.27 -2.38 14.25
CA LEU A 160 5.56 -3.06 14.13
C LEU A 160 6.67 -2.38 14.95
N GLN A 161 6.71 -1.05 14.97
CA GLN A 161 7.68 -0.30 15.79
C GLN A 161 7.45 -0.54 17.30
N SER A 162 6.19 -0.52 17.73
CA SER A 162 5.83 -0.83 19.12
C SER A 162 6.22 -2.26 19.50
N THR A 163 6.12 -3.21 18.57
CA THR A 163 6.51 -4.61 18.80
C THR A 163 8.03 -4.80 18.90
N LYS A 164 8.80 -4.07 18.10
CA LYS A 164 10.27 -4.09 18.19
C LYS A 164 10.78 -3.54 19.51
N ASN A 165 10.10 -2.55 20.08
CA ASN A 165 10.47 -1.89 21.32
C ASN A 165 10.02 -2.68 22.58
N HIS A 166 9.01 -3.53 22.46
CA HIS A 166 8.54 -4.42 23.52
C HIS A 166 8.83 -5.87 23.11
N LEU A 167 10.00 -6.36 23.51
CA LEU A 167 10.36 -7.78 23.44
C LEU A 167 9.18 -8.69 23.81
N LEU A 168 8.53 -9.30 22.82
CA LEU A 168 7.78 -10.57 22.84
C LEU A 168 6.91 -10.93 24.08
N ALA A 169 6.63 -10.03 24.98
CA ALA A 169 5.86 -10.29 26.18
C ALA A 169 4.37 -9.97 25.93
N ASN A 170 3.58 -11.04 25.81
CA ASN A 170 2.12 -11.05 25.94
C ASN A 170 1.36 -10.00 25.08
N ARG A 171 1.38 -10.13 23.77
CA ARG A 171 0.38 -9.43 22.96
C ARG A 171 -0.99 -10.04 23.21
N SER A 172 -1.92 -9.20 23.64
CA SER A 172 -3.33 -9.51 23.67
C SER A 172 -3.80 -9.89 22.24
N VAL A 173 -4.87 -10.63 22.18
CA VAL A 173 -5.49 -11.23 21.00
C VAL A 173 -5.84 -10.22 19.88
N HIS A 174 -5.73 -8.92 20.14
CA HIS A 174 -6.13 -7.85 19.22
C HIS A 174 -4.92 -7.23 18.52
N ASP A 175 -4.78 -7.53 17.22
CA ASP A 175 -3.87 -6.84 16.33
C ASP A 175 -4.57 -5.56 15.82
N PRO A 176 -4.01 -4.35 16.05
CA PRO A 176 -4.62 -3.11 15.61
C PRO A 176 -4.94 -3.07 14.11
N LEU A 177 -4.15 -3.76 13.29
CA LEU A 177 -4.42 -3.85 11.85
C LEU A 177 -5.67 -4.68 11.56
N VAL A 178 -5.86 -5.79 12.25
CA VAL A 178 -7.07 -6.62 12.14
C VAL A 178 -8.29 -5.84 12.61
N GLU A 179 -8.17 -5.11 13.71
CA GLU A 179 -9.24 -4.26 14.23
C GLU A 179 -9.61 -3.12 13.27
N LEU A 180 -8.62 -2.52 12.58
CA LEU A 180 -8.87 -1.54 11.52
C LEU A 180 -9.75 -2.14 10.42
N TYR A 181 -9.38 -3.34 9.92
CA TYR A 181 -10.15 -4.02 8.89
C TYR A 181 -11.55 -4.40 9.37
N HIS A 182 -11.68 -4.93 10.58
CA HIS A 182 -12.98 -5.26 11.18
C HIS A 182 -13.90 -4.04 11.31
N ALA A 183 -13.34 -2.89 11.66
CA ALA A 183 -14.14 -1.67 11.82
C ALA A 183 -14.57 -1.07 10.46
N VAL A 184 -13.69 -1.07 9.46
CA VAL A 184 -13.92 -0.32 8.22
C VAL A 184 -14.61 -1.16 7.13
N LEU A 185 -14.24 -2.44 6.96
CA LEU A 185 -14.76 -3.26 5.86
C LEU A 185 -16.30 -3.39 5.82
N PRO A 186 -17.03 -3.45 6.95
CA PRO A 186 -18.49 -3.46 6.92
C PRO A 186 -19.13 -2.15 6.44
N GLU A 187 -18.43 -1.03 6.66
CA GLU A 187 -18.94 0.34 6.40
C GLU A 187 -18.62 0.86 5.00
N ILE A 188 -17.72 0.20 4.27
CA ILE A 188 -17.21 0.63 2.97
C ILE A 188 -17.80 -0.24 1.84
N GLU A 189 -18.04 0.38 0.66
CA GLU A 189 -18.52 -0.34 -0.52
C GLU A 189 -17.48 -1.31 -1.10
N PRO A 190 -17.89 -2.26 -1.99
CA PRO A 190 -16.98 -3.28 -2.54
C PRO A 190 -15.72 -2.71 -3.22
N GLU A 191 -15.82 -1.56 -3.90
CA GLU A 191 -14.67 -0.87 -4.50
C GLU A 191 -13.65 -0.43 -3.44
N GLY A 192 -14.12 0.21 -2.37
CA GLY A 192 -13.27 0.61 -1.26
C GLY A 192 -12.66 -0.57 -0.51
N ARG A 193 -13.40 -1.69 -0.37
CA ARG A 193 -12.86 -2.93 0.21
C ARG A 193 -11.70 -3.46 -0.62
N TYR A 194 -11.83 -3.45 -1.93
CA TYR A 194 -10.77 -3.86 -2.85
C TYR A 194 -9.52 -2.99 -2.72
N LEU A 195 -9.70 -1.68 -2.54
CA LEU A 195 -8.58 -0.74 -2.39
C LEU A 195 -7.88 -0.85 -1.01
N MET A 196 -8.58 -1.38 -0.01
CA MET A 196 -8.03 -1.59 1.33
C MET A 196 -7.18 -2.86 1.46
N LEU A 197 -7.48 -3.87 0.63
CA LEU A 197 -6.83 -5.19 0.63
C LEU A 197 -5.61 -5.24 -0.28
#